data_4fa3517b38eb8556f1f88a79d3dc5d0c
#
_entry.id   4fa3517b38eb8556f1f88a79d3dc5d0c
#
_cell.length_a   1.000
_cell.length_b   1.000
_cell.length_c   1.000
_cell.angle_alpha   90.00
_cell.angle_beta   90.00
_cell.angle_gamma   90.00
#
_symmetry.space_group_name_H-M   'P 1'
#
loop_
_entity.id
_entity.type
_entity.pdbx_description
1 polymer ?
#
loop_
_entity_poly.entity_id
_entity_poly.type
_entity_poly.pdbx_seq_one_letter_code
_entity_poly.pdbx_strand_id
1 'polypeptide(L)'
;IIIVAACNNNSYTPPNVAFTMDESMLPAYEKDIDHKGILNTIQRNQEEAFMDGKKIYNSNCINCHGTPKQEGSLPTAFKYWKDSFKVGKDPYAIYQTLTRGYGGMPPQTALTPTEKYNVIHYIREEFILKQNKAAYFNIDSHYLASLPVGKSKGPSSIKKEGWLEMDYGNFLINTYELVEANAKPREISGAPSPLKDENLVNANFAYKGIGVRLDEGPGGIAAGKAWMIFDHDLMRIAGAWTGKGFIDWEGILFNGQHNISPRTIGELQYATPVSPSWANPANGSFIDTRFKA
;
A
#
# COMPACT_ATOMS: atom_id res chain seq x y z
N ILE A 1 6.62 -59.13 13.55
CA ILE A 1 6.33 -58.17 12.46
C ILE A 1 6.85 -56.84 12.98
N ILE A 2 8.01 -56.42 12.46
CA ILE A 2 8.59 -55.09 12.74
C ILE A 2 7.99 -54.13 11.72
N ILE A 3 7.11 -53.23 12.17
CA ILE A 3 6.62 -52.12 11.33
C ILE A 3 7.71 -51.07 11.33
N VAL A 4 8.49 -51.04 10.27
CA VAL A 4 9.38 -49.88 9.98
C VAL A 4 8.50 -48.75 9.51
N ALA A 5 8.26 -47.79 10.41
CA ALA A 5 7.68 -46.51 10.02
C ALA A 5 8.70 -45.78 9.12
N ALA A 6 8.49 -45.78 7.82
CA ALA A 6 9.25 -44.92 6.91
C ALA A 6 8.91 -43.46 7.24
N CYS A 7 9.82 -42.78 7.93
CA CYS A 7 9.78 -41.32 8.02
C CYS A 7 9.97 -40.80 6.60
N ASN A 8 8.87 -40.45 5.90
CA ASN A 8 8.93 -39.65 4.69
C ASN A 8 9.43 -38.26 5.07
N ASN A 9 10.74 -38.04 4.97
CA ASN A 9 11.32 -36.73 5.05
C ASN A 9 10.98 -35.96 3.75
N ASN A 10 9.76 -35.47 3.64
CA ASN A 10 9.38 -34.50 2.61
C ASN A 10 9.97 -33.14 2.98
N SER A 11 11.29 -33.00 2.83
CA SER A 11 11.95 -31.69 3.00
C SER A 11 11.98 -30.96 1.66
N TYR A 12 11.67 -29.67 1.70
CA TYR A 12 11.82 -28.77 0.55
C TYR A 12 13.28 -28.80 0.05
N THR A 13 13.46 -29.00 -1.25
CA THR A 13 14.78 -28.90 -1.87
C THR A 13 14.91 -27.52 -2.51
N PRO A 14 15.75 -26.63 -1.95
CA PRO A 14 15.94 -25.30 -2.50
C PRO A 14 16.66 -25.38 -3.86
N PRO A 15 16.35 -24.44 -4.77
CA PRO A 15 17.09 -24.35 -6.02
C PRO A 15 18.56 -24.02 -5.76
N ASN A 16 19.47 -24.61 -6.55
CA ASN A 16 20.90 -24.33 -6.48
C ASN A 16 21.20 -23.02 -7.21
N VAL A 17 21.09 -21.89 -6.51
CA VAL A 17 21.33 -20.54 -7.05
C VAL A 17 22.21 -19.74 -6.12
N ALA A 18 23.04 -18.87 -6.69
CA ALA A 18 23.84 -17.91 -5.93
C ALA A 18 22.99 -16.69 -5.58
N PHE A 19 22.59 -16.59 -4.31
CA PHE A 19 21.94 -15.39 -3.79
C PHE A 19 22.96 -14.30 -3.49
N THR A 20 22.51 -13.04 -3.45
CA THR A 20 23.36 -11.88 -3.16
C THR A 20 23.85 -11.87 -1.70
N MET A 21 22.95 -12.25 -0.76
CA MET A 21 23.25 -12.34 0.67
C MET A 21 23.51 -13.79 1.06
N ASP A 22 24.64 -14.03 1.73
CA ASP A 22 24.94 -15.33 2.30
C ASP A 22 24.01 -15.65 3.48
N GLU A 23 23.73 -16.94 3.67
CA GLU A 23 22.82 -17.39 4.75
C GLU A 23 23.34 -17.04 6.14
N SER A 24 24.64 -16.97 6.33
CA SER A 24 25.27 -16.57 7.60
C SER A 24 25.00 -15.12 7.99
N MET A 25 24.65 -14.27 7.01
CA MET A 25 24.33 -12.85 7.19
C MET A 25 22.86 -12.60 7.50
N LEU A 26 22.02 -13.64 7.43
CA LEU A 26 20.59 -13.49 7.72
C LEU A 26 20.34 -13.22 9.21
N PRO A 27 19.30 -12.40 9.51
CA PRO A 27 18.85 -12.24 10.89
C PRO A 27 18.57 -13.59 11.55
N ALA A 28 18.88 -13.72 12.84
CA ALA A 28 18.75 -14.99 13.56
C ALA A 28 17.34 -15.60 13.48
N TYR A 29 16.30 -14.77 13.43
CA TYR A 29 14.92 -15.23 13.35
C TYR A 29 14.61 -15.96 12.01
N GLU A 30 15.31 -15.66 10.92
CA GLU A 30 15.07 -16.29 9.62
C GLU A 30 15.30 -17.82 9.64
N LYS A 31 16.13 -18.31 10.56
CA LYS A 31 16.42 -19.75 10.74
C LYS A 31 15.28 -20.50 11.45
N ASP A 32 14.35 -19.80 12.06
CA ASP A 32 13.29 -20.40 12.88
C ASP A 32 11.88 -19.93 12.44
N ILE A 33 11.73 -19.57 11.16
CA ILE A 33 10.45 -19.14 10.61
C ILE A 33 9.56 -20.35 10.30
N ASP A 34 8.32 -20.28 10.78
CA ASP A 34 7.25 -21.20 10.42
C ASP A 34 6.62 -20.80 9.08
N HIS A 35 7.30 -21.12 7.98
CA HIS A 35 6.84 -20.81 6.62
C HIS A 35 5.50 -21.45 6.29
N LYS A 36 5.29 -22.71 6.73
CA LYS A 36 4.02 -23.41 6.59
C LYS A 36 2.88 -22.69 7.31
N GLY A 37 3.11 -22.27 8.55
CA GLY A 37 2.12 -21.56 9.35
C GLY A 37 1.73 -20.21 8.78
N ILE A 38 2.70 -19.46 8.23
CA ILE A 38 2.41 -18.18 7.56
C ILE A 38 1.57 -18.41 6.32
N LEU A 39 1.96 -19.32 5.42
CA LEU A 39 1.20 -19.62 4.21
C LEU A 39 -0.21 -20.14 4.49
N ASN A 40 -0.38 -21.00 5.50
CA ASN A 40 -1.70 -21.43 5.94
C ASN A 40 -2.58 -20.26 6.44
N THR A 41 -1.97 -19.26 7.09
CA THR A 41 -2.69 -18.07 7.52
C THR A 41 -3.15 -17.25 6.32
N ILE A 42 -2.29 -17.04 5.32
CA ILE A 42 -2.61 -16.33 4.08
C ILE A 42 -3.73 -17.03 3.32
N GLN A 43 -3.68 -18.37 3.19
CA GLN A 43 -4.75 -19.11 2.51
C GLN A 43 -6.12 -18.98 3.17
N ARG A 44 -6.17 -18.74 4.47
CA ARG A 44 -7.42 -18.48 5.19
C ARG A 44 -7.90 -17.02 5.09
N ASN A 45 -6.97 -16.09 4.89
CA ASN A 45 -7.23 -14.64 4.89
C ASN A 45 -6.75 -14.02 3.57
N GLN A 46 -7.14 -14.61 2.43
CA GLN A 46 -6.59 -14.25 1.11
C GLN A 46 -6.82 -12.79 0.74
N GLU A 47 -8.00 -12.25 1.04
CA GLU A 47 -8.35 -10.87 0.71
C GLU A 47 -7.48 -9.86 1.47
N GLU A 48 -7.32 -10.03 2.78
CA GLU A 48 -6.47 -9.19 3.61
C GLU A 48 -5.00 -9.27 3.14
N ALA A 49 -4.49 -10.50 2.95
CA ALA A 49 -3.13 -10.72 2.46
C ALA A 49 -2.89 -10.10 1.07
N PHE A 50 -3.90 -10.16 0.18
CA PHE A 50 -3.84 -9.53 -1.14
C PHE A 50 -3.78 -8.01 -1.04
N MET A 51 -4.61 -7.39 -0.22
CA MET A 51 -4.63 -5.94 -0.03
C MET A 51 -3.34 -5.41 0.60
N ASP A 52 -2.83 -6.09 1.61
CA ASP A 52 -1.53 -5.75 2.21
C ASP A 52 -0.38 -5.96 1.24
N GLY A 53 -0.39 -7.07 0.51
CA GLY A 53 0.59 -7.34 -0.55
C GLY A 53 0.58 -6.28 -1.65
N LYS A 54 -0.60 -5.79 -2.05
CA LYS A 54 -0.76 -4.69 -3.01
C LYS A 54 -0.11 -3.40 -2.51
N LYS A 55 -0.32 -3.04 -1.25
CA LYS A 55 0.30 -1.86 -0.63
C LYS A 55 1.83 -1.98 -0.66
N ILE A 56 2.35 -3.14 -0.27
CA ILE A 56 3.80 -3.41 -0.27
C ILE A 56 4.35 -3.34 -1.69
N TYR A 57 3.68 -3.95 -2.67
CA TYR A 57 4.13 -3.92 -4.06
C TYR A 57 4.22 -2.50 -4.59
N ASN A 58 3.19 -1.69 -4.35
CA ASN A 58 3.13 -0.30 -4.79
C ASN A 58 4.19 0.59 -4.12
N SER A 59 4.56 0.32 -2.88
CA SER A 59 5.56 1.12 -2.17
C SER A 59 7.00 0.67 -2.41
N ASN A 60 7.25 -0.63 -2.62
CA ASN A 60 8.60 -1.19 -2.61
C ASN A 60 9.04 -1.81 -3.95
N CYS A 61 8.11 -2.26 -4.79
CA CYS A 61 8.44 -3.12 -5.93
C CYS A 61 8.15 -2.48 -7.29
N ILE A 62 7.04 -1.72 -7.38
CA ILE A 62 6.51 -1.20 -8.63
C ILE A 62 7.50 -0.32 -9.41
N ASN A 63 8.32 0.46 -8.70
CA ASN A 63 9.26 1.37 -9.35
C ASN A 63 10.25 0.63 -10.27
N CYS A 64 10.74 -0.53 -9.85
CA CYS A 64 11.66 -1.34 -10.65
C CYS A 64 10.93 -2.33 -11.55
N HIS A 65 9.94 -3.05 -11.01
CA HIS A 65 9.27 -4.15 -11.70
C HIS A 65 8.14 -3.67 -12.64
N GLY A 66 7.46 -2.57 -12.30
CA GLY A 66 6.34 -2.03 -13.09
C GLY A 66 5.07 -2.87 -12.99
N THR A 67 4.20 -2.67 -13.96
CA THR A 67 2.94 -3.41 -14.17
C THR A 67 2.81 -3.75 -15.66
N PRO A 68 1.85 -4.61 -16.06
CA PRO A 68 1.58 -4.86 -17.48
C PRO A 68 1.21 -3.61 -18.30
N LYS A 69 0.68 -2.58 -17.63
CA LYS A 69 0.28 -1.32 -18.25
C LYS A 69 1.38 -0.26 -18.23
N GLN A 70 2.33 -0.37 -17.32
CA GLN A 70 3.39 0.61 -17.12
C GLN A 70 4.71 -0.07 -16.78
N GLU A 71 5.71 0.11 -17.61
CA GLU A 71 7.04 -0.44 -17.35
C GLU A 71 7.71 0.25 -16.16
N GLY A 72 8.40 -0.54 -15.35
CA GLY A 72 9.23 -0.01 -14.26
C GLY A 72 10.48 0.67 -14.79
N SER A 73 11.14 1.44 -13.93
CA SER A 73 12.36 2.20 -14.24
C SER A 73 13.56 1.33 -14.57
N LEU A 74 13.54 0.04 -14.19
CA LEU A 74 14.63 -0.90 -14.44
C LEU A 74 14.22 -1.93 -15.51
N PRO A 75 14.69 -1.77 -16.77
CA PRO A 75 14.29 -2.65 -17.88
C PRO A 75 14.64 -4.12 -17.64
N THR A 76 15.72 -4.40 -16.91
CA THR A 76 16.20 -5.75 -16.60
C THR A 76 15.50 -6.39 -15.39
N ALA A 77 14.65 -5.64 -14.67
CA ALA A 77 13.87 -6.21 -13.57
C ALA A 77 12.88 -7.25 -14.09
N PHE A 78 12.71 -8.32 -13.33
CA PHE A 78 11.83 -9.43 -13.65
C PHE A 78 10.37 -8.95 -13.83
N LYS A 79 9.75 -9.33 -14.94
CA LYS A 79 8.35 -9.00 -15.26
C LYS A 79 7.46 -10.19 -14.95
N TYR A 80 6.77 -10.17 -13.82
CA TYR A 80 5.98 -11.31 -13.31
C TYR A 80 4.91 -11.81 -14.28
N TRP A 81 4.43 -10.94 -15.16
CA TRP A 81 3.37 -11.26 -16.13
C TRP A 81 3.87 -11.90 -17.43
N LYS A 82 5.19 -12.01 -17.64
CA LYS A 82 5.73 -12.58 -18.90
C LYS A 82 7.02 -13.38 -18.77
N ASP A 83 7.85 -13.13 -17.74
CA ASP A 83 9.16 -13.75 -17.63
C ASP A 83 9.10 -15.14 -16.98
N SER A 84 10.06 -15.98 -17.30
CA SER A 84 10.23 -17.30 -16.70
C SER A 84 11.12 -17.25 -15.46
N PHE A 85 10.66 -17.84 -14.36
CA PHE A 85 11.40 -17.89 -13.11
C PHE A 85 12.72 -18.69 -13.25
N LYS A 86 13.81 -18.10 -12.77
CA LYS A 86 15.14 -18.72 -12.75
C LYS A 86 15.48 -19.38 -11.42
N VAL A 87 14.93 -18.88 -10.32
CA VAL A 87 15.25 -19.30 -8.95
C VAL A 87 14.23 -20.26 -8.38
N GLY A 88 13.06 -20.38 -9.01
CA GLY A 88 11.92 -21.16 -8.57
C GLY A 88 10.67 -20.29 -8.54
N LYS A 89 9.52 -20.88 -8.83
CA LYS A 89 8.23 -20.20 -8.99
C LYS A 89 7.28 -20.42 -7.81
N ASP A 90 7.68 -21.29 -6.89
CA ASP A 90 6.92 -21.52 -5.68
C ASP A 90 7.09 -20.40 -4.66
N PRO A 91 6.13 -20.20 -3.75
CA PRO A 91 6.17 -19.09 -2.80
C PRO A 91 7.42 -19.03 -1.93
N TYR A 92 7.97 -20.19 -1.55
CA TYR A 92 9.15 -20.22 -0.70
C TYR A 92 10.43 -19.85 -1.47
N ALA A 93 10.57 -20.28 -2.73
CA ALA A 93 11.67 -19.84 -3.59
C ALA A 93 11.64 -18.34 -3.84
N ILE A 94 10.45 -17.76 -4.05
CA ILE A 94 10.29 -16.30 -4.18
C ILE A 94 10.62 -15.61 -2.84
N TYR A 95 10.20 -16.19 -1.71
CA TYR A 95 10.56 -15.69 -0.38
C TYR A 95 12.09 -15.65 -0.18
N GLN A 96 12.81 -16.70 -0.57
CA GLN A 96 14.28 -16.72 -0.52
C GLN A 96 14.88 -15.63 -1.39
N THR A 97 14.32 -15.39 -2.58
CA THR A 97 14.75 -14.30 -3.46
C THR A 97 14.57 -12.93 -2.81
N LEU A 98 13.42 -12.69 -2.17
CA LEU A 98 13.18 -11.45 -1.42
C LEU A 98 14.11 -11.29 -0.22
N THR A 99 14.35 -12.38 0.51
CA THR A 99 15.15 -12.38 1.74
C THR A 99 16.64 -12.18 1.47
N ARG A 100 17.15 -12.83 0.43
CA ARG A 100 18.60 -12.91 0.16
C ARG A 100 19.07 -12.09 -1.06
N GLY A 101 18.13 -11.59 -1.86
CA GLY A 101 18.42 -10.92 -3.12
C GLY A 101 18.91 -11.89 -4.20
N TYR A 102 18.78 -11.51 -5.47
CA TYR A 102 19.25 -12.30 -6.61
C TYR A 102 19.62 -11.40 -7.80
N GLY A 103 20.81 -11.59 -8.37
CA GLY A 103 21.29 -10.77 -9.46
C GLY A 103 21.37 -9.29 -9.06
N GLY A 104 20.70 -8.42 -9.79
CA GLY A 104 20.61 -6.97 -9.47
C GLY A 104 19.57 -6.61 -8.42
N MET A 105 18.76 -7.54 -7.94
CA MET A 105 17.75 -7.29 -6.93
C MET A 105 18.35 -7.39 -5.51
N PRO A 106 18.35 -6.30 -4.72
CA PRO A 106 18.85 -6.34 -3.36
C PRO A 106 17.93 -7.11 -2.41
N PRO A 107 18.47 -7.65 -1.29
CA PRO A 107 17.68 -8.23 -0.21
C PRO A 107 16.66 -7.24 0.35
N GLN A 108 15.43 -7.69 0.56
CA GLN A 108 14.33 -6.89 1.13
C GLN A 108 14.30 -7.05 2.65
N THR A 109 15.34 -6.54 3.31
CA THR A 109 15.53 -6.72 4.77
C THR A 109 14.55 -5.90 5.62
N ALA A 110 13.95 -4.88 5.05
CA ALA A 110 12.94 -4.05 5.72
C ALA A 110 11.55 -4.74 5.81
N LEU A 111 11.32 -5.80 5.03
CA LEU A 111 10.07 -6.54 5.06
C LEU A 111 10.15 -7.71 6.05
N THR A 112 9.15 -7.84 6.89
CA THR A 112 8.98 -9.00 7.76
C THR A 112 8.62 -10.26 6.96
N PRO A 113 8.79 -11.47 7.51
CA PRO A 113 8.41 -12.71 6.82
C PRO A 113 6.95 -12.73 6.35
N THR A 114 6.02 -12.23 7.16
CA THR A 114 4.60 -12.15 6.79
C THR A 114 4.38 -11.16 5.64
N GLU A 115 4.99 -9.99 5.68
CA GLU A 115 4.92 -8.99 4.60
C GLU A 115 5.50 -9.53 3.28
N LYS A 116 6.60 -10.26 3.33
CA LYS A 116 7.16 -10.93 2.14
C LYS A 116 6.15 -11.90 1.52
N TYR A 117 5.48 -12.71 2.33
CA TYR A 117 4.46 -13.63 1.83
C TYR A 117 3.18 -12.93 1.35
N ASN A 118 2.78 -11.82 1.97
CA ASN A 118 1.65 -11.01 1.49
C ASN A 118 1.94 -10.45 0.09
N VAL A 119 3.12 -9.86 -0.13
CA VAL A 119 3.48 -9.35 -1.46
C VAL A 119 3.65 -10.47 -2.49
N ILE A 120 4.14 -11.64 -2.09
CA ILE A 120 4.20 -12.84 -2.96
C ILE A 120 2.78 -13.26 -3.35
N HIS A 121 1.85 -13.29 -2.41
CA HIS A 121 0.45 -13.61 -2.69
C HIS A 121 -0.14 -12.62 -3.71
N TYR A 122 0.02 -11.31 -3.51
CA TYR A 122 -0.42 -10.30 -4.47
C TYR A 122 0.19 -10.52 -5.86
N ILE A 123 1.50 -10.71 -5.97
CA ILE A 123 2.20 -10.95 -7.24
C ILE A 123 1.64 -12.17 -7.96
N ARG A 124 1.39 -13.25 -7.23
CA ARG A 124 0.87 -14.49 -7.78
C ARG A 124 -0.55 -14.32 -8.33
N GLU A 125 -1.44 -13.68 -7.58
CA GLU A 125 -2.83 -13.52 -7.96
C GLU A 125 -3.03 -12.41 -9.01
N GLU A 126 -2.31 -11.29 -8.88
CA GLU A 126 -2.50 -10.13 -9.78
C GLU A 126 -1.80 -10.31 -11.11
N PHE A 127 -0.58 -10.81 -11.12
CA PHE A 127 0.22 -10.86 -12.33
C PHE A 127 0.36 -12.28 -12.91
N ILE A 128 0.79 -13.24 -12.09
CA ILE A 128 1.13 -14.57 -12.59
C ILE A 128 -0.14 -15.31 -13.02
N LEU A 129 -1.15 -15.41 -12.15
CA LEU A 129 -2.40 -16.12 -12.45
C LEU A 129 -3.13 -15.51 -13.65
N LYS A 130 -3.13 -14.18 -13.76
CA LYS A 130 -3.87 -13.49 -14.82
C LYS A 130 -3.19 -13.55 -16.18
N GLN A 131 -1.85 -13.45 -16.23
CA GLN A 131 -1.14 -13.23 -17.50
C GLN A 131 0.01 -14.20 -17.78
N ASN A 132 0.50 -14.94 -16.79
CA ASN A 132 1.61 -15.90 -16.91
C ASN A 132 1.25 -17.25 -16.30
N LYS A 133 0.09 -17.79 -16.65
CA LYS A 133 -0.50 -18.99 -16.04
C LYS A 133 0.44 -20.20 -16.01
N ALA A 134 1.31 -20.35 -17.00
CA ALA A 134 2.29 -21.44 -17.04
C ALA A 134 3.32 -21.37 -15.89
N ALA A 135 3.55 -20.18 -15.36
CA ALA A 135 4.41 -19.95 -14.21
C ALA A 135 3.66 -20.00 -12.87
N TYR A 136 2.34 -20.09 -12.89
CA TYR A 136 1.57 -20.18 -11.64
C TYR A 136 1.83 -21.49 -10.93
N PHE A 137 2.19 -21.43 -9.66
CA PHE A 137 2.44 -22.58 -8.80
C PHE A 137 1.23 -22.83 -7.91
N ASN A 138 0.67 -24.03 -7.92
CA ASN A 138 -0.44 -24.39 -7.06
C ASN A 138 0.06 -24.81 -5.67
N ILE A 139 -0.47 -24.18 -4.63
CA ILE A 139 -0.14 -24.48 -3.23
C ILE A 139 -1.08 -25.60 -2.77
N ASP A 140 -0.57 -26.83 -2.70
CA ASP A 140 -1.31 -27.97 -2.19
C ASP A 140 -0.79 -28.44 -0.83
N SER A 141 -1.43 -29.44 -0.26
CA SER A 141 -1.07 -29.99 1.06
C SER A 141 0.31 -30.64 1.07
N HIS A 142 0.74 -31.22 -0.05
CA HIS A 142 2.06 -31.84 -0.18
C HIS A 142 3.16 -30.76 -0.14
N TYR A 143 2.99 -29.68 -0.90
CA TYR A 143 3.91 -28.55 -0.85
C TYR A 143 3.98 -27.94 0.54
N LEU A 144 2.84 -27.69 1.19
CA LEU A 144 2.80 -27.15 2.54
C LEU A 144 3.49 -28.06 3.57
N ALA A 145 3.39 -29.39 3.38
CA ALA A 145 4.06 -30.35 4.25
C ALA A 145 5.59 -30.39 4.06
N SER A 146 6.09 -29.98 2.90
CA SER A 146 7.53 -29.94 2.60
C SER A 146 8.26 -28.71 3.15
N LEU A 147 7.53 -27.65 3.51
CA LEU A 147 8.10 -26.39 3.94
C LEU A 147 8.76 -26.47 5.32
N PRO A 148 9.80 -25.67 5.57
CA PRO A 148 10.38 -25.54 6.90
C PRO A 148 9.33 -25.07 7.92
N VAL A 149 9.32 -25.72 9.07
CA VAL A 149 8.45 -25.41 10.20
C VAL A 149 9.32 -24.94 11.35
N GLY A 150 9.28 -23.64 11.61
CA GLY A 150 9.93 -23.03 12.75
C GLY A 150 8.95 -22.78 13.90
N LYS A 151 9.43 -22.10 14.94
CA LYS A 151 8.66 -21.75 16.13
C LYS A 151 8.09 -20.34 16.08
N SER A 152 8.47 -19.54 15.08
CA SER A 152 8.18 -18.12 15.02
C SER A 152 7.65 -17.72 13.63
N LYS A 153 6.83 -16.69 13.59
CA LYS A 153 6.48 -16.00 12.34
C LYS A 153 7.42 -14.82 12.04
N GLY A 154 8.47 -14.67 12.83
CA GLY A 154 9.38 -13.52 12.76
C GLY A 154 8.84 -12.30 13.48
N PRO A 155 9.50 -11.14 13.32
CA PRO A 155 9.02 -9.88 13.87
C PRO A 155 7.65 -9.51 13.31
N SER A 156 6.84 -8.85 14.12
CA SER A 156 5.59 -8.27 13.67
C SER A 156 5.86 -7.11 12.71
N SER A 157 4.98 -6.94 11.72
CA SER A 157 5.02 -5.78 10.84
C SER A 157 4.94 -4.50 11.68
N ILE A 158 5.91 -3.63 11.50
CA ILE A 158 5.74 -2.26 11.97
C ILE A 158 4.72 -1.63 11.04
N LYS A 159 3.61 -1.14 11.58
CA LYS A 159 2.64 -0.40 10.79
C LYS A 159 3.36 0.78 10.13
N LYS A 160 3.71 0.64 8.86
CA LYS A 160 4.39 1.70 8.11
C LYS A 160 3.53 2.95 7.96
N GLU A 161 2.26 2.77 8.16
CA GLU A 161 1.22 3.79 8.08
C GLU A 161 0.71 4.17 9.48
N GLY A 162 1.60 4.17 10.47
CA GLY A 162 1.26 4.57 11.84
C GLY A 162 0.62 5.96 11.94
N TRP A 163 0.89 6.83 10.97
CA TRP A 163 0.26 8.14 10.87
C TRP A 163 -1.26 8.08 10.63
N LEU A 164 -1.82 7.00 10.07
CA LEU A 164 -3.26 6.85 9.90
C LEU A 164 -4.01 6.76 11.24
N GLU A 165 -3.34 6.23 12.25
CA GLU A 165 -3.90 6.00 13.59
C GLU A 165 -3.31 6.96 14.63
N MET A 166 -2.42 7.87 14.23
CA MET A 166 -1.83 8.84 15.15
C MET A 166 -2.89 9.79 15.70
N ASP A 167 -2.73 10.10 16.96
CA ASP A 167 -3.48 11.19 17.57
C ASP A 167 -2.82 12.53 17.19
N TYR A 168 -3.35 13.16 16.14
CA TYR A 168 -2.94 14.51 15.72
C TYR A 168 -3.60 15.62 16.53
N GLY A 169 -4.26 15.31 17.64
CA GLY A 169 -5.15 16.24 18.30
C GLY A 169 -6.44 16.42 17.54
N ASN A 170 -7.13 17.54 17.80
CA ASN A 170 -8.47 17.76 17.26
C ASN A 170 -8.47 18.37 15.85
N PHE A 171 -7.31 18.69 15.29
CA PHE A 171 -7.19 19.26 13.96
C PHE A 171 -5.89 18.82 13.27
N LEU A 172 -5.90 18.86 11.94
CA LEU A 172 -4.71 18.61 11.11
C LEU A 172 -4.68 19.60 9.95
N ILE A 173 -3.53 20.25 9.73
CA ILE A 173 -3.34 21.16 8.61
C ILE A 173 -2.71 20.40 7.45
N ASN A 174 -3.37 20.45 6.30
CA ASN A 174 -2.88 19.83 5.07
C ASN A 174 -3.55 20.47 3.84
N THR A 175 -3.12 20.08 2.64
CA THR A 175 -3.90 20.31 1.44
C THR A 175 -4.88 19.16 1.27
N TYR A 176 -6.16 19.43 1.21
CA TYR A 176 -7.21 18.42 1.09
C TYR A 176 -7.92 18.51 -0.24
N GLU A 177 -8.24 17.37 -0.82
CA GLU A 177 -9.16 17.24 -1.94
C GLU A 177 -10.52 16.76 -1.42
N LEU A 178 -11.55 17.58 -1.58
CA LEU A 178 -12.91 17.20 -1.19
C LEU A 178 -13.57 16.46 -2.35
N VAL A 179 -14.00 15.23 -2.08
CA VAL A 179 -14.62 14.37 -3.09
C VAL A 179 -15.92 13.79 -2.57
N GLU A 180 -16.86 13.52 -3.48
CA GLU A 180 -18.10 12.82 -3.18
C GLU A 180 -17.84 11.36 -2.80
N ALA A 181 -18.73 10.78 -2.00
CA ALA A 181 -18.59 9.40 -1.51
C ALA A 181 -18.45 8.33 -2.60
N ASN A 182 -18.97 8.61 -3.78
CA ASN A 182 -18.92 7.73 -4.96
C ASN A 182 -17.87 8.16 -5.98
N ALA A 183 -16.95 9.05 -5.61
CA ALA A 183 -15.85 9.45 -6.48
C ALA A 183 -15.03 8.22 -6.90
N LYS A 184 -14.58 8.21 -8.16
CA LYS A 184 -13.74 7.12 -8.66
C LYS A 184 -12.49 6.98 -7.80
N PRO A 185 -12.07 5.75 -7.49
CA PRO A 185 -10.79 5.50 -6.86
C PRO A 185 -9.68 6.21 -7.61
N ARG A 186 -8.70 6.74 -6.87
CA ARG A 186 -7.52 7.37 -7.46
C ARG A 186 -6.72 6.31 -8.24
N GLU A 187 -6.38 6.61 -9.50
CA GLU A 187 -5.38 5.84 -10.21
C GLU A 187 -4.00 6.28 -9.72
N ILE A 188 -3.38 5.46 -8.89
CA ILE A 188 -2.00 5.68 -8.44
C ILE A 188 -1.10 5.15 -9.53
N SER A 189 -0.61 6.02 -10.39
CA SER A 189 0.51 5.71 -11.27
C SER A 189 1.79 5.98 -10.49
N GLY A 190 2.69 5.00 -10.42
CA GLY A 190 3.97 5.10 -9.70
C GLY A 190 4.99 6.09 -10.28
N ALA A 191 4.61 6.88 -11.30
CA ALA A 191 5.41 7.97 -11.82
C ALA A 191 4.85 9.30 -11.32
N PRO A 192 5.70 10.28 -10.93
CA PRO A 192 5.26 11.63 -10.71
C PRO A 192 4.76 12.19 -12.05
N SER A 193 3.47 12.04 -12.32
CA SER A 193 2.85 12.73 -13.43
C SER A 193 2.75 14.20 -13.03
N PRO A 194 3.32 15.14 -13.78
CA PRO A 194 2.93 16.53 -13.62
C PRO A 194 1.42 16.58 -13.79
N LEU A 195 0.74 17.28 -12.89
CA LEU A 195 -0.71 17.50 -12.88
C LEU A 195 -1.21 17.96 -14.26
N LYS A 196 -1.45 17.03 -15.15
CA LYS A 196 -2.07 17.24 -16.47
C LYS A 196 -3.44 16.58 -16.54
N ASP A 197 -4.07 16.40 -15.39
CA ASP A 197 -5.42 15.89 -15.38
C ASP A 197 -6.37 17.08 -15.60
N GLU A 198 -6.98 17.14 -16.78
CA GLU A 198 -8.01 18.12 -17.12
C GLU A 198 -9.19 18.08 -16.13
N ASN A 199 -9.33 16.99 -15.38
CA ASN A 199 -10.31 16.85 -14.31
C ASN A 199 -9.96 17.63 -13.03
N LEU A 200 -8.72 18.09 -12.86
CA LEU A 200 -8.31 18.88 -11.70
C LEU A 200 -8.81 20.33 -11.76
N VAL A 201 -9.19 20.83 -12.92
CA VAL A 201 -9.71 22.21 -13.10
C VAL A 201 -11.00 22.44 -12.30
N ASN A 202 -11.76 21.38 -12.01
CA ASN A 202 -13.01 21.42 -11.24
C ASN A 202 -12.90 20.77 -9.85
N ALA A 203 -11.71 20.33 -9.43
CA ALA A 203 -11.54 19.68 -8.16
C ALA A 203 -11.62 20.69 -7.01
N ASN A 204 -12.36 20.35 -5.97
CA ASN A 204 -12.48 21.19 -4.78
C ASN A 204 -11.30 20.95 -3.84
N PHE A 205 -10.27 21.78 -3.95
CA PHE A 205 -9.13 21.76 -3.06
C PHE A 205 -9.22 22.83 -1.98
N ALA A 206 -8.84 22.45 -0.76
CA ALA A 206 -8.53 23.36 0.33
C ALA A 206 -7.02 23.36 0.53
N TYR A 207 -6.33 24.31 -0.03
CA TYR A 207 -4.90 24.51 0.19
C TYR A 207 -4.70 25.08 1.60
N LYS A 208 -3.74 24.52 2.38
CA LYS A 208 -3.59 24.83 3.80
C LYS A 208 -4.92 24.69 4.58
N GLY A 209 -5.69 23.70 4.23
CA GLY A 209 -6.93 23.40 4.90
C GLY A 209 -6.70 22.96 6.34
N ILE A 210 -7.50 23.47 7.26
CA ILE A 210 -7.53 23.06 8.66
C ILE A 210 -8.67 22.06 8.79
N GLY A 211 -8.34 20.76 8.77
CA GLY A 211 -9.29 19.70 9.07
C GLY A 211 -9.57 19.66 10.56
N VAL A 212 -10.84 19.65 10.95
CA VAL A 212 -11.29 19.67 12.34
C VAL A 212 -12.27 18.53 12.57
N ARG A 213 -12.11 17.82 13.69
CA ARG A 213 -13.08 16.86 14.17
C ARG A 213 -14.25 17.58 14.85
N LEU A 214 -15.48 17.20 14.52
CA LEU A 214 -16.70 17.82 15.02
C LEU A 214 -17.38 17.00 16.12
N ASP A 215 -17.13 15.69 16.16
CA ASP A 215 -17.72 14.82 17.17
C ASP A 215 -16.79 14.65 18.39
N GLU A 216 -17.40 14.36 19.53
CA GLU A 216 -16.67 14.09 20.77
C GLU A 216 -16.24 12.62 20.84
N GLY A 217 -15.18 12.36 21.61
CA GLY A 217 -14.69 11.01 21.90
C GLY A 217 -13.18 10.92 22.03
N PRO A 218 -12.67 9.78 22.48
CA PRO A 218 -11.23 9.57 22.65
C PRO A 218 -10.52 9.53 21.28
N GLY A 219 -9.21 9.76 21.32
CA GLY A 219 -8.35 9.84 20.15
C GLY A 219 -8.42 11.19 19.43
N GLY A 220 -7.55 11.36 18.45
CA GLY A 220 -7.47 12.60 17.68
C GLY A 220 -8.44 12.66 16.50
N ILE A 221 -8.12 13.53 15.55
CA ILE A 221 -8.95 13.79 14.37
C ILE A 221 -9.25 12.52 13.55
N ALA A 222 -8.29 11.58 13.45
CA ALA A 222 -8.48 10.34 12.69
C ALA A 222 -9.54 9.40 13.29
N ALA A 223 -9.79 9.49 14.61
CA ALA A 223 -10.73 8.63 15.33
C ALA A 223 -12.18 9.16 15.31
N GLY A 224 -12.43 10.30 14.66
CA GLY A 224 -13.75 10.92 14.57
C GLY A 224 -14.72 10.18 13.64
N LYS A 225 -15.94 10.71 13.58
CA LYS A 225 -17.03 10.29 12.66
C LYS A 225 -17.60 11.45 11.86
N ALA A 226 -17.26 12.69 12.24
CA ALA A 226 -17.71 13.90 11.58
C ALA A 226 -16.56 14.92 11.56
N TRP A 227 -16.37 15.54 10.42
CA TRP A 227 -15.26 16.47 10.19
C TRP A 227 -15.70 17.63 9.32
N MET A 228 -14.92 18.71 9.40
CA MET A 228 -14.97 19.81 8.45
C MET A 228 -13.57 20.26 8.08
N ILE A 229 -13.44 20.94 6.96
CA ILE A 229 -12.21 21.63 6.53
C ILE A 229 -12.49 23.12 6.41
N PHE A 230 -11.73 23.90 7.16
CA PHE A 230 -11.63 25.34 6.97
C PHE A 230 -10.44 25.63 6.05
N ASP A 231 -10.73 26.25 4.90
CA ASP A 231 -9.74 26.66 3.92
C ASP A 231 -9.22 28.04 4.32
N HIS A 232 -8.01 28.07 4.86
CA HIS A 232 -7.39 29.29 5.37
C HIS A 232 -7.11 30.33 4.26
N ASP A 233 -6.72 29.88 3.06
CA ASP A 233 -6.37 30.81 1.98
C ASP A 233 -7.59 31.53 1.40
N LEU A 234 -8.73 30.84 1.36
CA LEU A 234 -9.99 31.39 0.86
C LEU A 234 -10.96 31.78 1.98
N MET A 235 -10.58 31.60 3.24
CA MET A 235 -11.40 31.93 4.42
C MET A 235 -12.81 31.33 4.36
N ARG A 236 -12.95 30.08 3.88
CA ARG A 236 -14.22 29.40 3.71
C ARG A 236 -14.26 28.07 4.45
N ILE A 237 -15.44 27.60 4.80
CA ILE A 237 -15.64 26.21 5.14
C ILE A 237 -15.70 25.45 3.80
N ALA A 238 -14.62 24.77 3.44
CA ALA A 238 -14.53 24.08 2.16
C ALA A 238 -15.53 22.95 2.06
N GLY A 239 -15.72 22.19 3.14
CA GLY A 239 -16.73 21.15 3.24
C GLY A 239 -16.77 20.49 4.61
N ALA A 240 -17.82 19.71 4.83
CA ALA A 240 -18.01 18.85 5.99
C ALA A 240 -18.51 17.48 5.54
N TRP A 241 -18.06 16.42 6.19
CA TRP A 241 -18.44 15.05 5.85
C TRP A 241 -18.54 14.16 7.09
N THR A 242 -19.22 13.05 6.92
CA THR A 242 -19.38 12.01 7.93
C THR A 242 -19.02 10.66 7.36
N GLY A 243 -18.68 9.69 8.22
CA GLY A 243 -18.45 8.33 7.74
C GLY A 243 -17.42 7.55 8.53
N LYS A 244 -16.76 6.62 7.85
CA LYS A 244 -15.90 5.62 8.46
C LYS A 244 -14.44 6.05 8.62
N GLY A 245 -14.07 7.23 8.14
CA GLY A 245 -12.69 7.70 8.22
C GLY A 245 -12.56 9.17 7.91
N PHE A 246 -11.44 9.75 8.35
CA PHE A 246 -11.12 11.17 8.16
C PHE A 246 -10.77 11.46 6.70
N ILE A 247 -9.70 10.87 6.24
CA ILE A 247 -9.18 11.07 4.87
C ILE A 247 -8.59 9.78 4.33
N ASP A 248 -8.51 9.69 3.00
CA ASP A 248 -7.77 8.66 2.30
C ASP A 248 -6.30 9.08 2.16
N TRP A 249 -5.42 8.26 2.72
CA TRP A 249 -3.98 8.42 2.67
C TRP A 249 -3.34 7.63 1.52
N GLU A 250 -4.13 6.92 0.73
CA GLU A 250 -3.59 6.08 -0.35
C GLU A 250 -2.80 6.92 -1.36
N GLY A 251 -1.58 6.48 -1.65
CA GLY A 251 -0.67 7.14 -2.58
C GLY A 251 0.11 8.31 -2.01
N ILE A 252 -0.09 8.69 -0.75
CA ILE A 252 0.73 9.70 -0.09
C ILE A 252 2.03 9.07 0.34
N LEU A 253 3.14 9.57 -0.19
CA LEU A 253 4.50 9.15 0.16
C LEU A 253 5.16 10.26 0.98
N PHE A 254 5.61 9.94 2.19
CA PHE A 254 6.30 10.90 3.07
C PHE A 254 7.80 11.04 2.74
N ASN A 255 8.13 11.02 1.44
CA ASN A 255 9.50 11.22 0.94
C ASN A 255 9.77 12.63 0.41
N GLY A 256 8.85 13.57 0.63
CA GLY A 256 8.95 14.96 0.18
C GLY A 256 8.57 15.21 -1.29
N GLN A 257 8.26 14.16 -2.04
CA GLN A 257 7.83 14.26 -3.44
C GLN A 257 6.53 13.48 -3.64
N HIS A 258 5.41 14.11 -3.31
CA HIS A 258 4.10 13.54 -3.62
C HIS A 258 3.22 14.60 -4.27
N ASN A 259 2.62 14.25 -5.41
CA ASN A 259 1.66 15.09 -6.12
C ASN A 259 0.21 14.73 -5.75
N ILE A 260 0.02 14.07 -4.62
CA ILE A 260 -1.25 13.53 -4.18
C ILE A 260 -1.61 14.20 -2.87
N SER A 261 -2.77 14.84 -2.83
CA SER A 261 -3.34 15.39 -1.60
C SER A 261 -4.31 14.39 -0.96
N PRO A 262 -4.41 14.34 0.38
CA PRO A 262 -5.42 13.52 1.05
C PRO A 262 -6.82 13.88 0.57
N ARG A 263 -7.64 12.84 0.34
CA ARG A 263 -9.05 12.96 -0.06
C ARG A 263 -9.97 12.72 1.12
N THR A 264 -11.08 13.43 1.17
CA THR A 264 -12.18 13.06 2.10
C THR A 264 -12.70 11.66 1.77
N ILE A 265 -13.00 10.86 2.81
CA ILE A 265 -13.66 9.55 2.68
C ILE A 265 -14.92 9.53 3.50
N GLY A 266 -16.03 9.35 2.85
CA GLY A 266 -17.33 9.35 3.51
C GLY A 266 -18.35 10.13 2.73
N GLU A 267 -19.45 10.46 3.39
CA GLU A 267 -20.55 11.18 2.79
C GLU A 267 -20.37 12.68 3.01
N LEU A 268 -20.23 13.42 1.92
CA LEU A 268 -20.10 14.87 1.96
C LEU A 268 -21.47 15.49 2.29
N GLN A 269 -21.57 16.11 3.45
CA GLN A 269 -22.81 16.73 3.94
C GLN A 269 -22.94 18.19 3.47
N TYR A 270 -21.82 18.83 3.22
CA TYR A 270 -21.74 20.23 2.83
C TYR A 270 -20.45 20.50 2.08
N ALA A 271 -20.51 21.30 1.01
CA ALA A 271 -19.35 21.81 0.32
C ALA A 271 -19.63 23.19 -0.27
N THR A 272 -18.61 24.04 -0.30
CA THR A 272 -18.68 25.32 -0.98
C THR A 272 -17.85 25.30 -2.26
N PRO A 273 -18.21 26.11 -3.26
CA PRO A 273 -17.35 26.33 -4.43
C PRO A 273 -15.97 26.85 -4.04
N VAL A 274 -14.99 26.62 -4.90
CA VAL A 274 -13.63 27.16 -4.74
C VAL A 274 -13.63 28.65 -5.03
N SER A 275 -14.07 29.43 -4.06
CA SER A 275 -14.10 30.91 -4.14
C SER A 275 -13.85 31.49 -2.76
N PRO A 276 -13.28 32.72 -2.67
CA PRO A 276 -13.12 33.40 -1.39
C PRO A 276 -14.47 33.65 -0.71
N SER A 277 -14.50 33.60 0.63
CA SER A 277 -15.72 33.83 1.41
C SER A 277 -16.27 35.27 1.27
N TRP A 278 -15.43 36.19 0.81
CA TRP A 278 -15.81 37.57 0.50
C TRP A 278 -16.24 37.80 -0.96
N ALA A 279 -16.31 36.73 -1.75
CA ALA A 279 -16.82 36.86 -3.11
C ALA A 279 -18.28 37.31 -3.12
N ASN A 280 -18.63 38.11 -4.11
CA ASN A 280 -20.01 38.51 -4.30
C ASN A 280 -20.86 37.26 -4.67
N PRO A 281 -21.88 36.93 -3.88
CA PRO A 281 -22.67 35.71 -4.12
C PRO A 281 -23.45 35.73 -5.44
N ALA A 282 -23.69 36.93 -6.03
CA ALA A 282 -24.44 37.05 -7.25
C ALA A 282 -23.61 36.75 -8.53
N ASN A 283 -22.31 37.02 -8.51
CA ASN A 283 -21.45 36.89 -9.71
C ASN A 283 -20.08 36.28 -9.46
N GLY A 284 -19.77 35.86 -8.21
CA GLY A 284 -18.49 35.27 -7.85
C GLY A 284 -17.30 36.25 -7.85
N SER A 285 -17.52 37.52 -8.12
CA SER A 285 -16.45 38.54 -8.10
C SER A 285 -15.93 38.75 -6.69
N PHE A 286 -14.61 38.78 -6.52
CA PHE A 286 -13.93 38.98 -5.25
C PHE A 286 -12.95 40.16 -5.27
N ILE A 287 -13.07 41.03 -6.26
CA ILE A 287 -12.31 42.28 -6.32
C ILE A 287 -12.86 43.22 -5.25
N ASP A 288 -12.12 43.49 -4.23
CA ASP A 288 -12.45 44.46 -3.23
C ASP A 288 -11.94 45.84 -3.66
N THR A 289 -12.87 46.70 -4.07
CA THR A 289 -12.57 48.03 -4.56
C THR A 289 -12.00 48.98 -3.49
N ARG A 290 -12.03 48.57 -2.22
CA ARG A 290 -11.42 49.32 -1.12
C ARG A 290 -9.91 49.20 -1.09
N PHE A 291 -9.36 48.15 -1.65
CA PHE A 291 -7.92 47.90 -1.80
C PHE A 291 -7.49 48.18 -3.24
N LYS A 292 -7.58 49.44 -3.62
CA LYS A 292 -6.93 49.87 -4.87
C LYS A 292 -5.44 49.98 -4.57
N ALA A 293 -4.64 49.12 -5.22
CA ALA A 293 -3.20 49.31 -5.29
C ALA A 293 -2.87 50.50 -6.19
#